data_b42d2980d8858946a090b9b3fa27cab2
#
_entry.id   b42d2980d8858946a090b9b3fa27cab2
#
_cell.length_a   1.000
_cell.length_b   1.000
_cell.length_c   1.000
_cell.angle_alpha   90.00
_cell.angle_beta   90.00
_cell.angle_gamma   90.00
#
_symmetry.space_group_name_H-M   'P 1'
#
loop_
_entity.id
_entity.type
_entity.pdbx_description
1 polymer ?
#
loop_
_entity_poly.entity_id
_entity_poly.type
_entity_poly.pdbx_seq_one_letter_code
_entity_poly.pdbx_strand_id
1 'polypeptide(L)'
;KHKANGDEIHWLICTTIDKSHNYYETREKEIEEVGKLYNFNSVHNLRLKTMQVDEYSMSELVGKISKVINEVQPNIIYLPFKGDVHSDHRKIFEASYSCTKSFRYPFIKKIYMIETLSETEFAPSTKEDSFIPNVFVDISEYFEKKIEIMKVFESEIAPHPFPRSERNLRAIATFRGATCGCEYAES
;
A
#
# COMPACT_ATOMS: atom_id res chain seq x y z
N LYS A 1 -13.64 4.40 -1.09
CA LYS A 1 -14.70 3.53 -1.64
C LYS A 1 -15.11 2.44 -0.66
N HIS A 2 -14.21 1.61 -0.14
CA HIS A 2 -14.54 0.57 0.85
C HIS A 2 -15.33 1.10 2.04
N LYS A 3 -14.89 2.18 2.69
CA LYS A 3 -15.65 2.80 3.80
C LYS A 3 -17.05 3.23 3.41
N ALA A 4 -17.23 3.77 2.20
CA ALA A 4 -18.54 4.13 1.70
C ALA A 4 -19.46 2.92 1.45
N ASN A 5 -18.87 1.75 1.22
CA ASN A 5 -19.59 0.48 1.11
C ASN A 5 -19.88 -0.17 2.48
N GLY A 6 -19.41 0.42 3.58
CA GLY A 6 -19.59 -0.12 4.93
C GLY A 6 -18.55 -1.15 5.33
N ASP A 7 -17.45 -1.30 4.56
CA ASP A 7 -16.39 -2.23 4.87
C ASP A 7 -15.57 -1.76 6.09
N GLU A 8 -15.09 -2.70 6.89
CA GLU A 8 -14.07 -2.46 7.90
C GLU A 8 -12.70 -2.47 7.23
N ILE A 9 -11.89 -1.42 7.50
CA ILE A 9 -10.58 -1.25 6.91
C ILE A 9 -9.53 -1.18 8.00
N HIS A 10 -8.50 -2.00 7.84
CA HIS A 10 -7.36 -2.09 8.74
C HIS A 10 -6.08 -1.77 7.99
N TRP A 11 -5.25 -0.90 8.54
CA TRP A 11 -3.99 -0.50 7.92
C TRP A 11 -2.82 -1.14 8.65
N LEU A 12 -2.02 -1.92 7.92
CA LEU A 12 -0.78 -2.49 8.43
C LEU A 12 0.42 -1.72 7.84
N ILE A 13 1.10 -0.96 8.67
CA ILE A 13 2.35 -0.28 8.36
C ILE A 13 3.50 -1.20 8.75
N CYS A 14 4.32 -1.58 7.80
CA CYS A 14 5.37 -2.55 8.04
C CYS A 14 6.66 -1.90 8.56
N THR A 15 7.07 -0.77 7.98
CA THR A 15 8.34 -0.13 8.31
C THR A 15 8.15 1.20 9.02
N THR A 16 9.19 1.63 9.73
CA THR A 16 9.27 2.95 10.35
C THR A 16 10.68 3.50 10.23
N ILE A 17 10.83 4.81 10.11
CA ILE A 17 12.11 5.49 10.21
C ILE A 17 12.64 5.41 11.64
N ASP A 18 13.95 5.50 11.82
CA ASP A 18 14.57 5.43 13.14
C ASP A 18 14.08 6.58 14.03
N LYS A 19 13.87 6.31 15.31
CA LYS A 19 13.42 7.32 16.29
C LYS A 19 14.38 8.49 16.45
N SER A 20 15.66 8.31 16.14
CA SER A 20 16.66 9.38 16.17
C SER A 20 16.58 10.30 14.95
N HIS A 21 15.83 9.93 13.92
CA HIS A 21 15.68 10.73 12.72
C HIS A 21 14.82 11.97 13.01
N ASN A 22 15.24 13.13 12.57
CA ASN A 22 14.57 14.42 12.82
C ASN A 22 13.12 14.48 12.31
N TYR A 23 12.76 13.65 11.35
CA TYR A 23 11.40 13.57 10.77
C TYR A 23 10.50 12.54 11.47
N TYR A 24 11.00 11.80 12.47
CA TYR A 24 10.24 10.71 13.11
C TYR A 24 8.91 11.17 13.70
N GLU A 25 8.94 12.21 14.54
CA GLU A 25 7.73 12.75 15.18
C GLU A 25 6.71 13.31 14.19
N THR A 26 7.19 13.90 13.09
CA THR A 26 6.34 14.39 12.01
C THR A 26 5.66 13.21 11.31
N ARG A 27 6.40 12.17 10.97
CA ARG A 27 5.86 10.96 10.34
C ARG A 27 4.81 10.26 11.20
N GLU A 28 5.02 10.15 12.50
CA GLU A 28 4.03 9.53 13.40
C GLU A 28 2.72 10.35 13.42
N LYS A 29 2.79 11.69 13.40
CA LYS A 29 1.61 12.55 13.30
C LYS A 29 0.90 12.43 11.96
N GLU A 30 1.64 12.40 10.84
CA GLU A 30 1.09 12.18 9.50
C GLU A 30 0.34 10.85 9.43
N ILE A 31 0.90 9.77 9.97
CA ILE A 31 0.26 8.45 10.02
C ILE A 31 -1.04 8.51 10.83
N GLU A 32 -1.03 9.15 11.98
CA GLU A 32 -2.23 9.31 12.84
C GLU A 32 -3.32 10.10 12.11
N GLU A 33 -2.95 11.20 11.47
CA GLU A 33 -3.89 12.05 10.71
C GLU A 33 -4.48 11.30 9.51
N VAL A 34 -3.67 10.64 8.73
CA VAL A 34 -4.12 9.82 7.59
C VAL A 34 -5.05 8.70 8.05
N GLY A 35 -4.73 8.06 9.19
CA GLY A 35 -5.60 7.04 9.79
C GLY A 35 -6.99 7.58 10.12
N LYS A 36 -7.07 8.81 10.65
CA LYS A 36 -8.34 9.52 10.95
C LYS A 36 -9.08 9.91 9.66
N LEU A 37 -8.38 10.47 8.68
CA LEU A 37 -8.97 10.94 7.42
C LEU A 37 -9.57 9.81 6.60
N TYR A 38 -8.93 8.63 6.57
CA TYR A 38 -9.49 7.42 5.97
C TYR A 38 -10.50 6.71 6.86
N ASN A 39 -10.59 7.09 8.14
CA ASN A 39 -11.46 6.45 9.13
C ASN A 39 -11.19 4.94 9.23
N PHE A 40 -9.92 4.54 9.36
CA PHE A 40 -9.55 3.14 9.52
C PHE A 40 -10.08 2.57 10.85
N ASN A 41 -10.51 1.31 10.83
CA ASN A 41 -10.99 0.61 12.03
C ASN A 41 -9.83 0.31 12.99
N SER A 42 -8.65 -0.01 12.45
CA SER A 42 -7.40 -0.06 13.21
C SER A 42 -6.19 0.28 12.34
N VAL A 43 -5.14 0.74 13.01
CA VAL A 43 -3.81 0.95 12.42
C VAL A 43 -2.82 0.10 13.22
N HIS A 44 -2.15 -0.82 12.55
CA HIS A 44 -1.11 -1.67 13.10
C HIS A 44 0.24 -1.23 12.56
N ASN A 45 1.29 -1.29 13.38
CA ASN A 45 2.64 -0.95 12.94
C ASN A 45 3.63 -2.02 13.43
N LEU A 46 4.31 -2.70 12.50
CA LEU A 46 5.32 -3.70 12.80
C LEU A 46 6.66 -3.09 13.25
N ARG A 47 6.86 -1.79 12.96
CA ARG A 47 8.06 -1.03 13.30
C ARG A 47 9.37 -1.70 12.85
N LEU A 48 9.34 -2.33 11.68
CA LEU A 48 10.57 -2.80 11.05
C LEU A 48 11.38 -1.59 10.59
N LYS A 49 12.70 -1.73 10.56
CA LYS A 49 13.55 -0.63 10.08
C LYS A 49 13.40 -0.47 8.57
N THR A 50 13.06 0.76 8.15
CA THR A 50 13.03 1.14 6.73
C THR A 50 14.37 0.87 6.06
N MET A 51 14.35 0.37 4.83
CA MET A 51 15.53 0.01 4.02
C MET A 51 16.36 -1.16 4.58
N GLN A 52 15.86 -1.89 5.55
CA GLN A 52 16.55 -2.99 6.23
C GLN A 52 15.62 -4.20 6.47
N VAL A 53 14.50 -4.31 5.72
CA VAL A 53 13.59 -5.45 5.89
C VAL A 53 14.24 -6.79 5.50
N ASP A 54 15.24 -6.76 4.63
CA ASP A 54 16.03 -7.93 4.23
C ASP A 54 16.97 -8.46 5.32
N GLU A 55 17.25 -7.68 6.36
CA GLU A 55 18.01 -8.14 7.53
C GLU A 55 17.18 -9.04 8.47
N TYR A 56 15.84 -9.02 8.35
CA TYR A 56 14.98 -9.90 9.13
C TYR A 56 14.82 -11.26 8.47
N SER A 57 14.81 -12.32 9.28
CA SER A 57 14.51 -13.66 8.74
C SER A 57 13.07 -13.73 8.21
N MET A 58 12.85 -14.51 7.16
CA MET A 58 11.51 -14.73 6.62
C MET A 58 10.54 -15.27 7.67
N SER A 59 11.00 -16.13 8.58
CA SER A 59 10.16 -16.68 9.65
C SER A 59 9.72 -15.59 10.63
N GLU A 60 10.58 -14.63 10.93
CA GLU A 60 10.22 -13.49 11.79
C GLU A 60 9.20 -12.57 11.12
N LEU A 61 9.41 -12.21 9.85
CA LEU A 61 8.47 -11.39 9.07
C LEU A 61 7.10 -12.07 8.99
N VAL A 62 7.07 -13.35 8.62
CA VAL A 62 5.83 -14.14 8.56
C VAL A 62 5.15 -14.20 9.92
N GLY A 63 5.90 -14.40 11.01
CA GLY A 63 5.35 -14.42 12.36
C GLY A 63 4.68 -13.11 12.76
N LYS A 64 5.33 -11.97 12.51
CA LYS A 64 4.80 -10.63 12.80
C LYS A 64 3.53 -10.34 11.98
N ILE A 65 3.56 -10.59 10.67
CA ILE A 65 2.43 -10.34 9.76
C ILE A 65 1.27 -11.28 10.07
N SER A 66 1.53 -12.57 10.26
CA SER A 66 0.53 -13.58 10.59
C SER A 66 -0.23 -13.24 11.88
N LYS A 67 0.44 -12.65 12.88
CA LYS A 67 -0.22 -12.19 14.10
C LYS A 67 -1.32 -11.18 13.81
N VAL A 68 -1.04 -10.16 13.01
CA VAL A 68 -2.02 -9.14 12.63
C VAL A 68 -3.14 -9.73 11.76
N ILE A 69 -2.79 -10.57 10.79
CA ILE A 69 -3.78 -11.22 9.91
C ILE A 69 -4.74 -12.11 10.72
N ASN A 70 -4.26 -12.84 11.72
CA ASN A 70 -5.11 -13.66 12.58
C ASN A 70 -5.96 -12.84 13.55
N GLU A 71 -5.48 -11.67 13.98
CA GLU A 71 -6.24 -10.75 14.81
C GLU A 71 -7.38 -10.10 14.03
N VAL A 72 -7.10 -9.60 12.82
CA VAL A 72 -8.05 -8.89 11.95
C VAL A 72 -8.99 -9.84 11.21
N GLN A 73 -8.50 -11.00 10.78
CA GLN A 73 -9.20 -11.97 9.92
C GLN A 73 -9.81 -11.36 8.64
N PRO A 74 -9.00 -10.63 7.83
CA PRO A 74 -9.50 -9.92 6.67
C PRO A 74 -10.00 -10.88 5.60
N ASN A 75 -11.09 -10.55 4.91
CA ASN A 75 -11.54 -11.30 3.74
C ASN A 75 -10.92 -10.82 2.42
N ILE A 76 -10.35 -9.62 2.41
CA ILE A 76 -9.61 -9.04 1.28
C ILE A 76 -8.26 -8.51 1.80
N ILE A 77 -7.17 -8.80 1.10
CA ILE A 77 -5.84 -8.26 1.40
C ILE A 77 -5.30 -7.55 0.17
N TYR A 78 -4.76 -6.35 0.39
CA TYR A 78 -3.98 -5.59 -0.57
C TYR A 78 -2.51 -5.67 -0.20
N LEU A 79 -1.67 -6.07 -1.15
CA LEU A 79 -0.23 -6.25 -0.99
C LEU A 79 0.55 -5.34 -1.94
N PRO A 80 1.79 -4.95 -1.60
CA PRO A 80 2.69 -4.35 -2.57
C PRO A 80 2.84 -5.28 -3.79
N PHE A 81 3.17 -4.72 -4.93
CA PHE A 81 3.46 -5.54 -6.11
C PHE A 81 4.79 -6.30 -5.91
N LYS A 82 4.79 -7.58 -6.28
CA LYS A 82 5.96 -8.46 -6.12
C LYS A 82 7.20 -8.00 -6.86
N GLY A 83 7.05 -7.22 -7.94
CA GLY A 83 8.11 -6.73 -8.80
C GLY A 83 8.57 -5.30 -8.49
N ASP A 84 8.02 -4.62 -7.47
CA ASP A 84 8.40 -3.27 -7.11
C ASP A 84 9.92 -3.12 -6.96
N VAL A 85 10.46 -1.97 -7.39
CA VAL A 85 11.90 -1.71 -7.30
C VAL A 85 12.41 -1.68 -5.85
N HIS A 86 11.55 -1.26 -4.90
CA HIS A 86 11.91 -1.18 -3.50
C HIS A 86 12.06 -2.56 -2.86
N SER A 87 13.24 -2.85 -2.29
CA SER A 87 13.53 -4.15 -1.65
C SER A 87 12.57 -4.49 -0.51
N ASP A 88 12.21 -3.50 0.33
CA ASP A 88 11.28 -3.72 1.44
C ASP A 88 9.89 -4.17 0.91
N HIS A 89 9.39 -3.58 -0.20
CA HIS A 89 8.13 -4.00 -0.81
C HIS A 89 8.15 -5.46 -1.24
N ARG A 90 9.22 -5.89 -1.91
CA ARG A 90 9.37 -7.28 -2.34
C ARG A 90 9.43 -8.24 -1.15
N LYS A 91 10.17 -7.90 -0.10
CA LYS A 91 10.27 -8.72 1.12
C LYS A 91 8.94 -8.79 1.89
N ILE A 92 8.24 -7.67 2.02
CA ILE A 92 6.92 -7.62 2.65
C ILE A 92 5.90 -8.38 1.81
N PHE A 93 5.93 -8.27 0.47
CA PHE A 93 5.10 -9.10 -0.40
C PHE A 93 5.34 -10.59 -0.13
N GLU A 94 6.59 -11.05 -0.17
CA GLU A 94 6.96 -12.46 0.00
C GLU A 94 6.46 -13.02 1.35
N ALA A 95 6.68 -12.26 2.43
CA ALA A 95 6.25 -12.64 3.78
C ALA A 95 4.71 -12.64 3.91
N SER A 96 4.05 -11.59 3.40
CA SER A 96 2.59 -11.44 3.47
C SER A 96 1.88 -12.49 2.62
N TYR A 97 2.38 -12.76 1.41
CA TYR A 97 1.83 -13.77 0.51
C TYR A 97 1.96 -15.18 1.12
N SER A 98 3.00 -15.43 1.91
CA SER A 98 3.12 -16.67 2.68
C SER A 98 2.01 -16.86 3.72
N CYS A 99 1.36 -15.77 4.15
CA CYS A 99 0.24 -15.74 5.07
C CYS A 99 -1.14 -15.76 4.37
N THR A 100 -1.25 -16.27 3.14
CA THR A 100 -2.53 -16.31 2.40
C THR A 100 -3.01 -17.73 2.08
N LYS A 101 -2.33 -18.75 2.60
CA LYS A 101 -2.68 -20.17 2.32
C LYS A 101 -4.07 -20.47 2.87
N SER A 102 -5.01 -20.85 1.99
CA SER A 102 -6.44 -21.01 2.30
C SER A 102 -6.73 -21.98 3.47
N PHE A 103 -5.92 -23.02 3.61
CA PHE A 103 -6.08 -23.99 4.72
C PHE A 103 -5.63 -23.44 6.09
N ARG A 104 -4.82 -22.37 6.13
CA ARG A 104 -4.39 -21.70 7.37
C ARG A 104 -5.17 -20.42 7.64
N TYR A 105 -5.57 -19.73 6.57
CA TYR A 105 -6.26 -18.43 6.62
C TYR A 105 -7.57 -18.50 5.80
N PRO A 106 -8.53 -19.36 6.22
CA PRO A 106 -9.74 -19.65 5.43
C PRO A 106 -10.67 -18.45 5.28
N PHE A 107 -10.49 -17.40 6.07
CA PHE A 107 -11.23 -16.15 5.98
C PHE A 107 -10.82 -15.28 4.80
N ILE A 108 -9.57 -15.41 4.28
CA ILE A 108 -9.09 -14.64 3.12
C ILE A 108 -9.76 -15.19 1.85
N LYS A 109 -10.47 -14.33 1.13
CA LYS A 109 -11.20 -14.66 -0.10
C LYS A 109 -10.60 -14.00 -1.34
N LYS A 110 -9.93 -12.84 -1.18
CA LYS A 110 -9.34 -12.09 -2.29
C LYS A 110 -7.98 -11.55 -1.88
N ILE A 111 -7.04 -11.58 -2.82
CA ILE A 111 -5.69 -11.06 -2.67
C ILE A 111 -5.43 -10.20 -3.88
N TYR A 112 -5.08 -8.94 -3.65
CA TYR A 112 -4.73 -7.99 -4.70
C TYR A 112 -3.33 -7.47 -4.51
N MET A 113 -2.59 -7.28 -5.58
CA MET A 113 -1.37 -6.49 -5.62
C MET A 113 -1.73 -5.11 -6.15
N ILE A 114 -1.18 -4.06 -5.53
CA ILE A 114 -1.47 -2.66 -5.88
C ILE A 114 -0.32 -2.05 -6.67
N GLU A 115 -0.66 -1.16 -7.60
CA GLU A 115 0.29 -0.30 -8.29
C GLU A 115 0.72 0.84 -7.36
N THR A 116 2.02 0.95 -7.10
CA THR A 116 2.59 1.98 -6.23
C THR A 116 3.49 2.90 -7.03
N LEU A 117 3.05 4.15 -7.25
CA LEU A 117 3.87 5.18 -7.92
C LEU A 117 5.20 5.38 -7.19
N SER A 118 6.27 5.61 -7.93
CA SER A 118 7.67 5.66 -7.56
C SER A 118 8.34 4.32 -7.30
N GLU A 119 7.60 3.22 -7.39
CA GLU A 119 8.11 1.88 -7.11
C GLU A 119 7.81 0.90 -8.25
N THR A 120 6.55 0.84 -8.65
CA THR A 120 6.08 -0.14 -9.65
C THR A 120 6.58 0.17 -11.05
N GLU A 121 6.55 1.46 -11.45
CA GLU A 121 6.99 1.90 -12.78
C GLU A 121 8.53 1.88 -12.94
N PHE A 122 9.28 1.83 -11.84
CA PHE A 122 10.74 1.69 -11.87
C PHE A 122 11.21 0.23 -11.80
N ALA A 123 10.29 -0.71 -11.69
CA ALA A 123 10.61 -2.13 -11.80
C ALA A 123 11.23 -2.46 -13.17
N PRO A 124 12.09 -3.48 -13.28
CA PRO A 124 12.63 -3.90 -14.56
C PRO A 124 11.51 -4.21 -15.56
N SER A 125 11.64 -3.69 -16.78
CA SER A 125 10.65 -3.91 -17.86
C SER A 125 10.78 -5.32 -18.47
N THR A 126 10.78 -6.34 -17.61
CA THR A 126 10.78 -7.75 -18.01
C THR A 126 9.36 -8.31 -17.91
N LYS A 127 9.11 -9.42 -18.58
CA LYS A 127 7.80 -10.09 -18.53
C LYS A 127 7.44 -10.52 -17.10
N GLU A 128 8.43 -10.93 -16.33
CA GLU A 128 8.29 -11.46 -14.97
C GLU A 128 8.02 -10.36 -13.94
N ASP A 129 8.57 -9.16 -14.15
CA ASP A 129 8.56 -8.05 -13.20
C ASP A 129 7.61 -6.91 -13.61
N SER A 130 7.03 -6.99 -14.82
CA SER A 130 6.07 -5.97 -15.26
C SER A 130 4.76 -6.06 -14.49
N PHE A 131 4.26 -4.91 -14.01
CA PHE A 131 2.90 -4.82 -13.50
C PHE A 131 1.90 -4.87 -14.64
N ILE A 132 1.04 -5.88 -14.63
CA ILE A 132 -0.01 -6.06 -15.64
C ILE A 132 -1.37 -5.88 -14.93
N PRO A 133 -1.98 -4.69 -15.02
CA PRO A 133 -3.26 -4.43 -14.38
C PRO A 133 -4.37 -5.31 -14.99
N ASN A 134 -5.13 -5.97 -14.14
CA ASN A 134 -6.22 -6.85 -14.54
C ASN A 134 -7.51 -6.65 -13.70
N VAL A 135 -7.43 -5.83 -12.66
CA VAL A 135 -8.55 -5.39 -11.86
C VAL A 135 -8.51 -3.87 -11.81
N PHE A 136 -9.66 -3.23 -12.08
CA PHE A 136 -9.79 -1.77 -12.04
C PHE A 136 -10.89 -1.39 -11.05
N VAL A 137 -10.59 -0.40 -10.23
CA VAL A 137 -11.53 0.11 -9.23
C VAL A 137 -11.84 1.57 -9.55
N ASP A 138 -13.06 1.86 -9.98
CA ASP A 138 -13.54 3.22 -10.15
C ASP A 138 -13.48 3.98 -8.82
N ILE A 139 -12.67 5.05 -8.79
CA ILE A 139 -12.47 5.93 -7.64
C ILE A 139 -12.89 7.38 -7.96
N SER A 140 -13.65 7.61 -9.02
CA SER A 140 -13.97 8.96 -9.51
C SER A 140 -14.52 9.87 -8.41
N GLU A 141 -15.43 9.36 -7.58
CA GLU A 141 -16.04 10.10 -6.45
C GLU A 141 -15.07 10.34 -5.28
N TYR A 142 -13.95 9.61 -5.22
CA TYR A 142 -13.03 9.61 -4.07
C TYR A 142 -11.65 10.16 -4.43
N PHE A 143 -11.41 10.45 -5.71
CA PHE A 143 -10.07 10.80 -6.19
C PHE A 143 -9.55 12.11 -5.57
N GLU A 144 -10.35 13.15 -5.48
CA GLU A 144 -9.93 14.42 -4.86
C GLU A 144 -9.60 14.21 -3.37
N LYS A 145 -10.38 13.39 -2.67
CA LYS A 145 -10.10 13.04 -1.28
C LYS A 145 -8.78 12.27 -1.14
N LYS A 146 -8.46 11.37 -2.09
CA LYS A 146 -7.16 10.70 -2.12
C LYS A 146 -6.01 11.71 -2.25
N ILE A 147 -6.14 12.69 -3.15
CA ILE A 147 -5.11 13.74 -3.33
C ILE A 147 -4.94 14.59 -2.05
N GLU A 148 -6.03 14.98 -1.39
CA GLU A 148 -5.98 15.71 -0.12
C GLU A 148 -5.22 14.91 0.95
N ILE A 149 -5.54 13.62 1.10
CA ILE A 149 -4.91 12.76 2.10
C ILE A 149 -3.44 12.51 1.74
N MET A 150 -3.10 12.34 0.47
CA MET A 150 -1.71 12.17 0.04
C MET A 150 -0.84 13.38 0.43
N LYS A 151 -1.40 14.59 0.39
CA LYS A 151 -0.70 15.83 0.77
C LYS A 151 -0.34 15.91 2.27
N VAL A 152 -0.94 15.11 3.11
CA VAL A 152 -0.57 15.00 4.54
C VAL A 152 0.87 14.50 4.66
N PHE A 153 1.30 13.59 3.80
CA PHE A 153 2.69 13.12 3.74
C PHE A 153 3.57 14.11 2.97
N GLU A 154 3.92 15.22 3.61
CA GLU A 154 4.63 16.33 2.97
C GLU A 154 5.94 15.91 2.29
N SER A 155 6.69 14.98 2.91
CA SER A 155 7.97 14.50 2.35
C SER A 155 7.80 13.55 1.15
N GLU A 156 6.59 13.02 0.94
CA GLU A 156 6.30 12.02 -0.09
C GLU A 156 5.76 12.62 -1.38
N ILE A 157 5.45 13.91 -1.41
CA ILE A 157 4.91 14.61 -2.58
C ILE A 157 5.77 15.81 -2.93
N ALA A 158 6.00 16.04 -4.21
CA ALA A 158 6.75 17.19 -4.72
C ALA A 158 6.25 17.56 -6.12
N PRO A 159 6.61 18.78 -6.63
CA PRO A 159 6.26 19.18 -8.00
C PRO A 159 6.80 18.23 -9.08
N HIS A 160 6.06 18.11 -10.19
CA HIS A 160 6.53 17.38 -11.36
C HIS A 160 7.93 17.92 -11.81
N PRO A 161 8.90 17.05 -12.17
CA PRO A 161 8.79 15.63 -12.58
C PRO A 161 8.89 14.58 -11.45
N PHE A 162 8.72 14.97 -10.18
CA PHE A 162 8.74 13.99 -9.11
C PHE A 162 7.64 12.92 -9.33
N PRO A 163 7.93 11.61 -9.21
CA PRO A 163 6.98 10.54 -9.53
C PRO A 163 5.65 10.65 -8.79
N ARG A 164 5.67 10.98 -7.50
CA ARG A 164 4.46 11.20 -6.68
C ARG A 164 3.91 12.64 -6.73
N SER A 165 4.19 13.38 -7.82
CA SER A 165 3.54 14.68 -8.02
C SER A 165 2.04 14.51 -8.22
N GLU A 166 1.23 15.51 -7.80
CA GLU A 166 -0.21 15.52 -8.06
C GLU A 166 -0.54 15.34 -9.54
N ARG A 167 0.26 15.97 -10.43
CA ARG A 167 0.11 15.82 -11.88
C ARG A 167 0.22 14.36 -12.31
N ASN A 168 1.19 13.61 -11.78
CA ASN A 168 1.41 12.23 -12.17
C ASN A 168 0.36 11.29 -11.52
N LEU A 169 -0.04 11.56 -10.28
CA LEU A 169 -1.15 10.85 -9.64
C LEU A 169 -2.44 10.98 -10.45
N ARG A 170 -2.76 12.18 -10.95
CA ARG A 170 -3.90 12.40 -11.85
C ARG A 170 -3.74 11.68 -13.18
N ALA A 171 -2.56 11.73 -13.78
CA ALA A 171 -2.29 11.11 -15.07
C ALA A 171 -2.52 9.60 -15.03
N ILE A 172 -1.98 8.90 -14.02
CA ILE A 172 -2.17 7.45 -13.90
C ILE A 172 -3.64 7.08 -13.62
N ALA A 173 -4.31 7.79 -12.71
CA ALA A 173 -5.71 7.54 -12.40
C ALA A 173 -6.62 7.77 -13.61
N THR A 174 -6.37 8.83 -14.41
CA THR A 174 -7.07 9.09 -15.67
C THR A 174 -6.82 7.98 -16.69
N PHE A 175 -5.56 7.57 -16.84
CA PHE A 175 -5.21 6.49 -17.77
C PHE A 175 -5.90 5.17 -17.40
N ARG A 176 -5.91 4.80 -16.12
CA ARG A 176 -6.61 3.60 -15.62
C ARG A 176 -8.13 3.76 -15.78
N GLY A 177 -8.68 4.95 -15.51
CA GLY A 177 -10.10 5.26 -15.72
C GLY A 177 -10.52 5.10 -17.18
N ALA A 178 -9.76 5.67 -18.12
CA ALA A 178 -10.01 5.50 -19.55
C ALA A 178 -9.98 4.03 -19.99
N THR A 179 -9.15 3.21 -19.36
CA THR A 179 -9.06 1.77 -19.66
C THR A 179 -10.34 1.01 -19.25
N CYS A 180 -11.01 1.43 -18.19
CA CYS A 180 -12.20 0.74 -17.66
C CYS A 180 -13.51 1.53 -17.79
N GLY A 181 -13.49 2.70 -18.44
CA GLY A 181 -14.70 3.47 -18.77
C GLY A 181 -15.21 4.36 -17.63
N CYS A 182 -14.34 4.90 -16.78
CA CYS A 182 -14.67 5.90 -15.77
C CYS A 182 -13.66 7.06 -15.76
N GLU A 183 -13.90 8.11 -14.98
CA GLU A 183 -13.04 9.30 -14.93
C GLU A 183 -11.69 8.97 -14.29
N TYR A 184 -11.70 8.32 -13.12
CA TYR A 184 -10.49 7.92 -12.39
C TYR A 184 -10.61 6.49 -11.89
N ALA A 185 -9.55 5.70 -12.06
CA ALA A 185 -9.46 4.35 -11.49
C ALA A 185 -8.08 4.07 -10.87
N GLU A 186 -8.06 3.08 -9.99
CA GLU A 186 -6.85 2.40 -9.50
C GLU A 186 -6.82 0.96 -10.01
N SER A 187 -5.62 0.40 -10.06
CA SER A 187 -5.42 -0.99 -10.47
C SER A 187 -4.46 -1.73 -9.55
#